data_b7d06371e07ded7c13a972d89e82dc86
#
_entry.id   b7d06371e07ded7c13a972d89e82dc86
#
_cell.length_a   1.000
_cell.length_b   1.000
_cell.length_c   1.000
_cell.angle_alpha   90.00
_cell.angle_beta   90.00
_cell.angle_gamma   90.00
#
_symmetry.space_group_name_H-M   'P 1'
#
loop_
_entity.id
_entity.type
_entity.pdbx_description
1 polymer ?
#
loop_
_entity_poly.entity_id
_entity_poly.type
_entity_poly.pdbx_seq_one_letter_code
_entity_poly.pdbx_strand_id
1 'polypeptide(L)'
;ILLLSYSCTKNTKTKLVVYIVSDQLTPNLMIKYDSLFTGGFRWLKDNGIDYRNTFHNHGKTNTGNGHFALSTGVHPGKGGIISNDWYDRDLKKAVNVVEDTSSTNFSGNDIGRSYKNIQSTSLADWLKDTYTNSKVVSVSGKDRGSILMAGSDPDLALWYDKDGGYTSSTFYLPALPLWVKDFNRKLNVRSYKDSTWSRLKDPDIYTKYARPDDFAGEKIVSNKKGAKPILPLAFGEMSQSSLLSGFYEYPQGDRSLIDLAIETIDRFKMGEDSSPDILFLGLSATDGVGHHFGP
;
A
#
# COMPACT_ATOMS: atom_id res chain seq x y z
N ILE A 1 -4.06 27.62 -45.75
CA ILE A 1 -2.69 27.58 -45.18
C ILE A 1 -2.87 27.14 -43.74
N LEU A 2 -2.61 25.84 -43.47
CA LEU A 2 -2.66 25.28 -42.14
C LEU A 2 -1.29 25.53 -41.49
N LEU A 3 -1.20 26.47 -40.57
CA LEU A 3 -0.04 26.65 -39.70
C LEU A 3 -0.08 25.56 -38.60
N LEU A 4 0.62 24.46 -38.83
CA LEU A 4 0.98 23.50 -37.78
C LEU A 4 2.04 24.15 -36.89
N SER A 5 1.61 24.75 -35.77
CA SER A 5 2.53 25.09 -34.69
C SER A 5 3.04 23.82 -34.05
N TYR A 6 4.21 23.36 -34.48
CA TYR A 6 4.98 22.38 -33.71
C TYR A 6 5.37 23.05 -32.39
N SER A 7 4.61 22.76 -31.34
CA SER A 7 5.07 22.97 -29.97
C SER A 7 6.22 22.00 -29.74
N CYS A 8 7.43 22.52 -29.76
CA CYS A 8 8.62 21.77 -29.35
C CYS A 8 8.54 21.57 -27.84
N THR A 9 7.73 20.59 -27.40
CA THR A 9 7.83 20.08 -26.03
C THR A 9 9.22 19.48 -25.91
N LYS A 10 10.07 20.09 -25.07
CA LYS A 10 11.32 19.43 -24.65
C LYS A 10 10.94 18.01 -24.27
N ASN A 11 11.48 17.05 -24.99
CA ASN A 11 11.29 15.62 -24.73
C ASN A 11 12.06 15.29 -23.43
N THR A 12 11.50 15.71 -22.30
CA THR A 12 12.07 15.40 -20.98
C THR A 12 11.77 13.93 -20.73
N LYS A 13 12.81 13.10 -20.77
CA LYS A 13 12.69 11.68 -20.40
C LYS A 13 12.13 11.59 -18.98
N THR A 14 11.16 10.69 -18.76
CA THR A 14 10.68 10.36 -17.44
C THR A 14 11.84 9.89 -16.58
N LYS A 15 12.02 10.49 -15.42
CA LYS A 15 13.10 10.16 -14.48
C LYS A 15 12.62 9.36 -13.28
N LEU A 16 11.41 9.62 -12.82
CA LEU A 16 10.79 8.91 -11.71
C LEU A 16 9.31 8.66 -12.02
N VAL A 17 8.89 7.43 -11.82
CA VAL A 17 7.48 7.03 -11.78
C VAL A 17 7.10 6.74 -10.32
N VAL A 18 6.10 7.42 -9.79
CA VAL A 18 5.50 7.09 -8.49
C VAL A 18 4.18 6.38 -8.76
N TYR A 19 4.14 5.08 -8.52
CA TYR A 19 2.98 4.23 -8.76
C TYR A 19 2.23 4.01 -7.44
N ILE A 20 1.13 4.74 -7.25
CA ILE A 20 0.34 4.70 -6.00
C ILE A 20 -0.86 3.78 -6.19
N VAL A 21 -0.98 2.79 -5.31
CA VAL A 21 -2.17 1.93 -5.20
C VAL A 21 -2.83 2.22 -3.86
N SER A 22 -4.07 2.71 -3.88
CA SER A 22 -4.90 2.82 -2.68
C SER A 22 -5.87 1.64 -2.64
N ASP A 23 -5.61 0.68 -1.76
CA ASP A 23 -6.39 -0.54 -1.62
C ASP A 23 -7.85 -0.21 -1.28
N GLN A 24 -8.82 -0.83 -1.96
CA GLN A 24 -10.27 -0.60 -1.84
C GLN A 24 -10.76 0.83 -2.18
N LEU A 25 -9.95 1.70 -2.74
CA LEU A 25 -10.41 3.01 -3.20
C LEU A 25 -11.25 2.86 -4.48
N THR A 26 -12.56 2.82 -4.32
CA THR A 26 -13.48 2.60 -5.44
C THR A 26 -13.81 3.90 -6.18
N PRO A 27 -14.16 3.85 -7.49
CA PRO A 27 -14.65 5.02 -8.23
C PRO A 27 -15.84 5.71 -7.56
N ASN A 28 -16.71 4.93 -6.91
CA ASN A 28 -17.87 5.48 -6.20
C ASN A 28 -17.46 6.37 -5.02
N LEU A 29 -16.40 6.01 -4.27
CA LEU A 29 -15.86 6.86 -3.21
C LEU A 29 -15.26 8.14 -3.79
N MET A 30 -14.54 8.03 -4.90
CA MET A 30 -13.97 9.20 -5.60
C MET A 30 -15.04 10.17 -6.08
N ILE A 31 -16.14 9.66 -6.63
CA ILE A 31 -17.27 10.49 -7.09
C ILE A 31 -18.02 11.10 -5.89
N LYS A 32 -18.32 10.28 -4.88
CA LYS A 32 -19.09 10.69 -3.70
C LYS A 32 -18.43 11.84 -2.94
N TYR A 33 -17.11 11.80 -2.79
CA TYR A 33 -16.35 12.75 -1.98
C TYR A 33 -15.58 13.79 -2.81
N ASP A 34 -15.84 13.87 -4.11
CA ASP A 34 -15.12 14.75 -5.04
C ASP A 34 -14.97 16.20 -4.56
N SER A 35 -16.06 16.78 -4.09
CA SER A 35 -16.06 18.16 -3.60
C SER A 35 -15.27 18.38 -2.30
N LEU A 36 -14.90 17.29 -1.62
CA LEU A 36 -14.14 17.33 -0.36
C LEU A 36 -12.64 17.14 -0.56
N PHE A 37 -12.22 16.67 -1.73
CA PHE A 37 -10.80 16.48 -2.01
C PHE A 37 -10.06 17.80 -2.12
N THR A 38 -8.92 17.84 -1.45
CA THR A 38 -7.95 18.93 -1.44
C THR A 38 -6.54 18.35 -1.64
N GLY A 39 -5.54 19.18 -1.84
CA GLY A 39 -4.15 18.70 -1.97
C GLY A 39 -3.95 17.79 -3.17
N GLY A 40 -3.27 16.66 -2.98
CA GLY A 40 -2.83 15.76 -4.05
C GLY A 40 -3.95 15.18 -4.89
N PHE A 41 -5.05 14.71 -4.29
CA PHE A 41 -6.19 14.20 -5.06
C PHE A 41 -6.83 15.28 -5.94
N ARG A 42 -6.99 16.48 -5.41
CA ARG A 42 -7.50 17.61 -6.20
C ARG A 42 -6.56 17.95 -7.34
N TRP A 43 -5.26 18.04 -7.05
CA TRP A 43 -4.25 18.34 -8.05
C TRP A 43 -4.21 17.29 -9.17
N LEU A 44 -4.23 15.99 -8.84
CA LEU A 44 -4.26 14.89 -9.82
C LEU A 44 -5.51 14.96 -10.69
N LYS A 45 -6.66 15.25 -10.10
CA LYS A 45 -7.92 15.37 -10.84
C LYS A 45 -7.91 16.54 -11.82
N ASP A 46 -7.32 17.67 -11.42
CA ASP A 46 -7.30 18.88 -12.23
C ASP A 46 -6.19 18.87 -13.31
N ASN A 47 -5.13 18.07 -13.13
CA ASN A 47 -3.95 18.06 -14.01
C ASN A 47 -3.66 16.69 -14.63
N GLY A 48 -4.32 15.62 -14.20
CA GLY A 48 -4.13 14.25 -14.68
C GLY A 48 -5.18 13.81 -15.68
N ILE A 49 -5.13 12.52 -16.02
CA ILE A 49 -6.12 11.83 -16.85
C ILE A 49 -6.91 10.87 -15.97
N ASP A 50 -8.24 10.97 -15.97
CA ASP A 50 -9.15 10.11 -15.23
C ASP A 50 -9.71 9.00 -16.14
N TYR A 51 -9.24 7.76 -15.96
CA TYR A 51 -9.70 6.58 -16.68
C TYR A 51 -10.88 5.92 -15.96
N ARG A 52 -12.09 6.44 -16.13
CA ARG A 52 -13.30 6.03 -15.39
C ARG A 52 -13.83 4.64 -15.75
N ASN A 53 -13.48 4.12 -16.91
CA ASN A 53 -13.96 2.82 -17.43
C ASN A 53 -12.86 1.75 -17.35
N THR A 54 -12.14 1.71 -16.24
CA THR A 54 -11.11 0.70 -16.00
C THR A 54 -11.64 -0.38 -15.04
N PHE A 55 -11.47 -1.64 -15.42
CA PHE A 55 -11.99 -2.78 -14.67
C PHE A 55 -10.91 -3.85 -14.47
N HIS A 56 -10.96 -4.53 -13.34
CA HIS A 56 -10.25 -5.78 -13.15
C HIS A 56 -10.99 -6.92 -13.84
N ASN A 57 -10.33 -7.63 -14.76
CA ASN A 57 -10.91 -8.73 -15.52
C ASN A 57 -10.85 -10.08 -14.79
N HIS A 58 -10.91 -10.09 -13.46
CA HIS A 58 -10.88 -11.30 -12.65
C HIS A 58 -11.89 -11.21 -11.51
N GLY A 59 -12.49 -12.36 -11.16
CA GLY A 59 -13.63 -12.39 -10.24
C GLY A 59 -13.27 -12.19 -8.78
N LYS A 60 -12.05 -12.55 -8.35
CA LYS A 60 -11.60 -12.37 -6.98
C LYS A 60 -10.63 -11.19 -6.89
N THR A 61 -11.14 -10.05 -6.45
CA THR A 61 -10.43 -8.75 -6.42
C THR A 61 -9.86 -8.42 -5.04
N ASN A 62 -9.28 -9.39 -4.33
CA ASN A 62 -8.55 -9.12 -3.09
C ASN A 62 -7.17 -8.51 -3.36
N THR A 63 -6.49 -8.08 -2.31
CA THR A 63 -5.20 -7.35 -2.38
C THR A 63 -4.18 -8.05 -3.28
N GLY A 64 -3.92 -9.35 -3.07
CA GLY A 64 -2.92 -10.10 -3.84
C GLY A 64 -3.22 -10.13 -5.33
N ASN A 65 -4.44 -10.51 -5.70
CA ASN A 65 -4.85 -10.58 -7.10
C ASN A 65 -4.81 -9.21 -7.78
N GLY A 66 -5.29 -8.16 -7.08
CA GLY A 66 -5.31 -6.79 -7.61
C GLY A 66 -3.90 -6.24 -7.84
N HIS A 67 -3.03 -6.30 -6.85
CA HIS A 67 -1.66 -5.80 -6.96
C HIS A 67 -0.86 -6.57 -8.03
N PHE A 68 -1.02 -7.90 -8.10
CA PHE A 68 -0.42 -8.70 -9.15
C PHE A 68 -0.89 -8.26 -10.55
N ALA A 69 -2.20 -8.11 -10.76
CA ALA A 69 -2.73 -7.69 -12.07
C ALA A 69 -2.25 -6.28 -12.45
N LEU A 70 -2.14 -5.35 -11.48
CA LEU A 70 -1.67 -3.98 -11.68
C LEU A 70 -0.17 -3.92 -12.04
N SER A 71 0.65 -4.81 -11.49
CA SER A 71 2.09 -4.82 -11.74
C SER A 71 2.49 -5.60 -12.99
N THR A 72 1.68 -6.59 -13.41
CA THR A 72 2.04 -7.51 -14.50
C THR A 72 1.19 -7.35 -15.77
N GLY A 73 0.00 -6.76 -15.65
CA GLY A 73 -0.99 -6.78 -16.74
C GLY A 73 -1.56 -8.18 -17.04
N VAL A 74 -1.20 -9.19 -16.25
CA VAL A 74 -1.58 -10.60 -16.45
C VAL A 74 -2.76 -10.95 -15.56
N HIS A 75 -3.66 -11.79 -16.09
CA HIS A 75 -4.77 -12.34 -15.28
C HIS A 75 -4.20 -13.21 -14.13
N PRO A 76 -4.60 -12.99 -12.87
CA PRO A 76 -4.00 -13.64 -11.70
C PRO A 76 -3.90 -15.16 -11.80
N GLY A 77 -4.93 -15.84 -12.29
CA GLY A 77 -4.91 -17.29 -12.47
C GLY A 77 -3.85 -17.81 -13.44
N LYS A 78 -3.39 -16.98 -14.40
CA LYS A 78 -2.27 -17.32 -15.30
C LYS A 78 -0.91 -17.10 -14.65
N GLY A 79 -0.84 -16.23 -13.65
CA GLY A 79 0.36 -15.93 -12.90
C GLY A 79 0.52 -16.78 -11.63
N GLY A 80 -0.34 -17.79 -11.41
CA GLY A 80 -0.29 -18.65 -10.23
C GLY A 80 -0.96 -18.04 -8.98
N ILE A 81 -1.64 -16.87 -9.10
CA ILE A 81 -2.23 -16.17 -7.97
C ILE A 81 -3.72 -16.52 -7.87
N ILE A 82 -4.06 -17.33 -6.90
CA ILE A 82 -5.46 -17.74 -6.67
C ILE A 82 -6.17 -16.73 -5.76
N SER A 83 -5.48 -16.29 -4.69
CA SER A 83 -6.03 -15.43 -3.63
C SER A 83 -4.89 -14.84 -2.81
N ASN A 84 -5.19 -14.10 -1.71
CA ASN A 84 -4.20 -13.79 -0.68
C ASN A 84 -3.66 -15.07 -0.02
N ASP A 85 -4.53 -16.05 0.16
CA ASP A 85 -4.22 -17.36 0.73
C ASP A 85 -5.02 -18.43 -0.02
N TRP A 86 -4.47 -19.62 -0.17
CA TRP A 86 -5.16 -20.79 -0.73
C TRP A 86 -4.70 -22.09 -0.06
N TYR A 87 -5.48 -23.14 -0.22
CA TYR A 87 -5.08 -24.47 0.21
C TYR A 87 -4.28 -25.14 -0.91
N ASP A 88 -3.01 -25.39 -0.65
CA ASP A 88 -2.14 -26.17 -1.53
C ASP A 88 -2.40 -27.67 -1.34
N ARG A 89 -2.80 -28.34 -2.43
CA ARG A 89 -3.20 -29.75 -2.39
C ARG A 89 -2.01 -30.70 -2.26
N ASP A 90 -0.85 -30.31 -2.77
CA ASP A 90 0.37 -31.11 -2.71
C ASP A 90 1.02 -30.96 -1.34
N LEU A 91 1.10 -29.75 -0.83
CA LEU A 91 1.60 -29.46 0.53
C LEU A 91 0.59 -29.79 1.63
N LYS A 92 -0.70 -30.00 1.28
CA LYS A 92 -1.82 -30.27 2.20
C LYS A 92 -1.95 -29.23 3.32
N LYS A 93 -1.67 -27.98 3.03
CA LYS A 93 -1.76 -26.84 3.96
C LYS A 93 -2.23 -25.57 3.28
N ALA A 94 -2.69 -24.59 4.09
CA ALA A 94 -2.89 -23.25 3.62
C ALA A 94 -1.53 -22.58 3.35
N VAL A 95 -1.43 -21.87 2.22
CA VAL A 95 -0.24 -21.13 1.79
C VAL A 95 -0.63 -19.67 1.55
N ASN A 96 0.16 -18.75 2.07
CA ASN A 96 0.02 -17.34 1.75
C ASN A 96 0.72 -17.00 0.44
N VAL A 97 0.15 -16.08 -0.33
CA VAL A 97 0.61 -15.71 -1.69
C VAL A 97 2.08 -15.32 -1.77
N VAL A 98 2.63 -14.74 -0.71
CA VAL A 98 4.04 -14.31 -0.63
C VAL A 98 4.86 -15.11 0.39
N GLU A 99 4.31 -16.21 0.93
CA GLU A 99 5.04 -17.07 1.88
C GLU A 99 6.28 -17.69 1.22
N ASP A 100 7.41 -17.60 1.93
CA ASP A 100 8.66 -18.21 1.51
C ASP A 100 9.38 -18.85 2.72
N THR A 101 9.26 -20.17 2.83
CA THR A 101 9.88 -20.95 3.91
C THR A 101 11.41 -21.04 3.79
N SER A 102 12.00 -20.62 2.67
CA SER A 102 13.45 -20.58 2.47
C SER A 102 14.09 -19.25 2.86
N SER A 103 13.28 -18.28 3.29
CA SER A 103 13.71 -16.98 3.79
C SER A 103 13.12 -16.68 5.17
N THR A 104 13.58 -15.62 5.82
CA THR A 104 13.09 -15.14 7.12
C THR A 104 12.80 -13.66 7.08
N ASN A 105 11.79 -13.21 7.83
CA ASN A 105 11.52 -11.79 8.04
C ASN A 105 12.46 -11.20 9.10
N PHE A 106 12.80 -9.91 8.97
CA PHE A 106 13.64 -9.23 9.97
C PHE A 106 12.89 -8.80 11.23
N SER A 107 11.58 -8.95 11.28
CA SER A 107 10.72 -8.58 12.41
C SER A 107 10.37 -9.75 13.34
N GLY A 108 11.16 -10.82 13.38
CA GLY A 108 10.99 -11.92 14.31
C GLY A 108 9.93 -12.96 13.91
N ASN A 109 9.34 -12.88 12.74
CA ASN A 109 8.57 -13.98 12.16
C ASN A 109 9.52 -14.96 11.48
N ASP A 110 9.43 -16.24 11.80
CA ASP A 110 10.31 -17.28 11.26
C ASP A 110 10.12 -17.52 9.76
N ILE A 111 8.91 -17.27 9.24
CA ILE A 111 8.59 -17.49 7.82
C ILE A 111 8.76 -16.17 7.05
N GLY A 112 9.67 -16.19 6.07
CA GLY A 112 9.92 -15.06 5.18
C GLY A 112 8.81 -14.82 4.15
N ARG A 113 9.02 -13.75 3.39
CA ARG A 113 8.13 -13.32 2.30
C ARG A 113 8.96 -13.06 1.07
N SER A 114 8.47 -13.50 -0.11
CA SER A 114 9.14 -13.30 -1.37
C SER A 114 8.20 -13.36 -2.58
N TYR A 115 8.76 -13.09 -3.75
CA TYR A 115 8.10 -13.20 -5.06
C TYR A 115 8.06 -14.63 -5.61
N LYS A 116 8.53 -15.64 -4.91
CA LYS A 116 8.74 -17.01 -5.43
C LYS A 116 7.50 -17.73 -5.94
N ASN A 117 6.32 -17.44 -5.38
CA ASN A 117 5.07 -18.07 -5.79
C ASN A 117 4.49 -17.48 -7.09
N ILE A 118 5.09 -16.43 -7.63
CA ILE A 118 4.59 -15.70 -8.79
C ILE A 118 5.19 -16.26 -10.08
N GLN A 119 4.34 -16.65 -11.03
CA GLN A 119 4.72 -17.26 -12.31
C GLN A 119 4.66 -16.24 -13.47
N SER A 120 5.13 -15.02 -13.21
CA SER A 120 5.17 -13.94 -14.21
C SER A 120 6.21 -12.91 -13.82
N THR A 121 6.75 -12.20 -14.80
CA THR A 121 7.53 -10.98 -14.59
C THR A 121 6.60 -9.78 -14.47
N SER A 122 7.07 -8.72 -13.85
CA SER A 122 6.33 -7.50 -13.55
C SER A 122 6.91 -6.27 -14.27
N LEU A 123 6.20 -5.14 -14.18
CA LEU A 123 6.70 -3.84 -14.64
C LEU A 123 8.08 -3.49 -14.03
N ALA A 124 8.29 -3.87 -12.78
CA ALA A 124 9.56 -3.69 -12.09
C ALA A 124 10.71 -4.46 -12.75
N ASP A 125 10.47 -5.74 -13.06
CA ASP A 125 11.45 -6.60 -13.73
C ASP A 125 11.75 -6.06 -15.13
N TRP A 126 10.73 -5.68 -15.92
CA TRP A 126 10.92 -5.13 -17.28
C TRP A 126 11.67 -3.81 -17.28
N LEU A 127 11.47 -2.98 -16.26
CA LEU A 127 12.21 -1.72 -16.12
C LEU A 127 13.70 -2.00 -15.93
N LYS A 128 14.06 -2.91 -15.01
CA LYS A 128 15.47 -3.30 -14.76
C LYS A 128 16.11 -4.00 -15.94
N ASP A 129 15.37 -4.85 -16.66
CA ASP A 129 15.85 -5.51 -17.90
C ASP A 129 16.17 -4.48 -19.00
N THR A 130 15.40 -3.40 -19.08
CA THR A 130 15.58 -2.35 -20.08
C THR A 130 16.62 -1.31 -19.67
N TYR A 131 16.67 -0.96 -18.39
CA TYR A 131 17.54 0.07 -17.81
C TYR A 131 18.23 -0.48 -16.57
N THR A 132 19.40 -1.03 -16.73
CA THR A 132 20.16 -1.73 -15.67
C THR A 132 20.50 -0.87 -14.45
N ASN A 133 20.51 0.47 -14.61
CA ASN A 133 20.76 1.41 -13.51
C ASN A 133 19.47 1.94 -12.84
N SER A 134 18.31 1.49 -13.29
CA SER A 134 17.02 1.89 -12.69
C SER A 134 16.91 1.35 -11.28
N LYS A 135 16.43 2.21 -10.40
CA LYS A 135 16.10 1.86 -9.02
C LYS A 135 14.63 1.49 -8.93
N VAL A 136 14.37 0.32 -8.37
CA VAL A 136 13.03 -0.22 -8.12
C VAL A 136 12.81 -0.33 -6.63
N VAL A 137 11.90 0.45 -6.11
CA VAL A 137 11.55 0.47 -4.68
C VAL A 137 10.07 0.23 -4.51
N SER A 138 9.71 -0.57 -3.51
CA SER A 138 8.31 -0.79 -3.14
C SER A 138 8.12 -0.69 -1.63
N VAL A 139 7.12 0.11 -1.21
CA VAL A 139 6.72 0.25 0.20
C VAL A 139 5.21 0.11 0.33
N SER A 140 4.74 -0.67 1.31
CA SER A 140 3.30 -0.88 1.50
C SER A 140 2.94 -1.15 2.97
N GLY A 141 1.69 -0.91 3.33
CA GLY A 141 1.12 -1.35 4.59
C GLY A 141 0.97 -2.88 4.69
N LYS A 142 0.98 -3.59 3.56
CA LYS A 142 0.83 -5.06 3.49
C LYS A 142 2.00 -5.70 2.74
N ASP A 143 2.49 -6.86 3.21
CA ASP A 143 3.55 -7.63 2.56
C ASP A 143 3.27 -7.89 1.08
N ARG A 144 2.11 -8.44 0.75
CA ARG A 144 1.66 -8.73 -0.62
C ARG A 144 1.48 -7.49 -1.48
N GLY A 145 1.12 -6.36 -0.87
CA GLY A 145 1.04 -5.07 -1.56
C GLY A 145 2.41 -4.56 -2.01
N SER A 146 3.44 -4.74 -1.19
CA SER A 146 4.82 -4.38 -1.55
C SER A 146 5.41 -5.38 -2.53
N ILE A 147 5.39 -6.66 -2.21
CA ILE A 147 6.10 -7.73 -2.92
C ILE A 147 5.58 -7.94 -4.34
N LEU A 148 4.25 -7.95 -4.52
CA LEU A 148 3.65 -8.18 -5.83
C LEU A 148 3.83 -7.01 -6.80
N MET A 149 4.15 -5.81 -6.29
CA MET A 149 4.51 -4.65 -7.10
C MET A 149 6.02 -4.59 -7.38
N ALA A 150 6.83 -5.03 -6.41
CA ALA A 150 8.29 -4.93 -6.45
C ALA A 150 8.95 -5.81 -7.52
N GLY A 151 8.30 -6.90 -7.91
CA GLY A 151 8.93 -7.91 -8.78
C GLY A 151 9.91 -8.80 -8.04
N SER A 152 10.78 -9.45 -8.82
CA SER A 152 11.69 -10.48 -8.31
C SER A 152 13.00 -9.91 -7.73
N ASP A 153 13.47 -8.75 -8.23
CA ASP A 153 14.77 -8.16 -7.89
C ASP A 153 14.70 -6.64 -7.67
N PRO A 154 13.92 -6.15 -6.69
CA PRO A 154 13.91 -4.73 -6.34
C PRO A 154 15.18 -4.34 -5.58
N ASP A 155 15.51 -3.05 -5.61
CA ASP A 155 16.55 -2.47 -4.76
C ASP A 155 16.09 -2.40 -3.29
N LEU A 156 14.78 -2.28 -3.08
CA LEU A 156 14.16 -2.29 -1.75
C LEU A 156 12.69 -2.70 -1.83
N ALA A 157 12.27 -3.66 -0.99
CA ALA A 157 10.87 -3.98 -0.74
C ALA A 157 10.62 -3.96 0.77
N LEU A 158 9.77 -3.03 1.23
CA LEU A 158 9.39 -2.87 2.63
C LEU A 158 7.89 -3.00 2.81
N TRP A 159 7.49 -3.58 3.92
CA TRP A 159 6.08 -3.64 4.35
C TRP A 159 5.97 -3.47 5.86
N TYR A 160 4.79 -3.04 6.29
CA TYR A 160 4.52 -2.91 7.71
C TYR A 160 4.31 -4.30 8.35
N ASP A 161 4.85 -4.52 9.54
CA ASP A 161 4.70 -5.75 10.30
C ASP A 161 4.01 -5.52 11.66
N LYS A 162 3.41 -6.59 12.16
CA LYS A 162 2.66 -6.64 13.43
C LYS A 162 3.44 -6.15 14.66
N ASP A 163 4.76 -6.09 14.60
CA ASP A 163 5.60 -5.59 15.68
C ASP A 163 5.65 -4.05 15.77
N GLY A 164 5.02 -3.36 14.83
CA GLY A 164 4.88 -1.91 14.85
C GLY A 164 5.96 -1.17 14.10
N GLY A 165 6.46 -1.73 13.01
CA GLY A 165 7.47 -1.11 12.16
C GLY A 165 7.49 -1.66 10.75
N TYR A 166 8.32 -1.07 9.89
CA TYR A 166 8.55 -1.55 8.54
C TYR A 166 9.68 -2.56 8.51
N THR A 167 9.49 -3.61 7.73
CA THR A 167 10.41 -4.75 7.63
C THR A 167 10.61 -5.19 6.19
N SER A 168 11.47 -6.19 6.01
CA SER A 168 11.71 -6.93 4.78
C SER A 168 12.07 -8.38 5.12
N SER A 169 12.52 -9.16 4.15
CA SER A 169 13.00 -10.52 4.34
C SER A 169 14.40 -10.73 3.80
N THR A 170 15.02 -11.85 4.22
CA THR A 170 16.34 -12.28 3.73
C THR A 170 16.34 -12.68 2.25
N PHE A 171 15.18 -12.76 1.60
CA PHE A 171 15.08 -12.91 0.15
C PHE A 171 15.57 -11.64 -0.58
N TYR A 172 15.20 -10.45 -0.09
CA TYR A 172 15.48 -9.19 -0.74
C TYR A 172 16.77 -8.51 -0.23
N LEU A 173 17.10 -8.70 1.05
CA LEU A 173 18.18 -7.98 1.70
C LEU A 173 19.00 -8.90 2.59
N PRO A 174 20.31 -8.68 2.72
CA PRO A 174 21.13 -9.41 3.70
C PRO A 174 20.85 -8.98 5.15
N ALA A 175 20.37 -7.76 5.36
CA ALA A 175 19.95 -7.21 6.64
C ALA A 175 19.05 -6.01 6.45
N LEU A 176 18.17 -5.75 7.43
CA LEU A 176 17.34 -4.53 7.42
C LEU A 176 18.26 -3.28 7.57
N PRO A 177 18.20 -2.32 6.62
CA PRO A 177 19.05 -1.13 6.65
C PRO A 177 18.93 -0.34 7.95
N LEU A 178 20.03 0.21 8.43
CA LEU A 178 20.04 0.96 9.69
C LEU A 178 19.08 2.14 9.68
N TRP A 179 18.96 2.83 8.54
CA TRP A 179 18.04 3.96 8.43
C TRP A 179 16.56 3.54 8.56
N VAL A 180 16.20 2.33 8.12
CA VAL A 180 14.83 1.78 8.33
C VAL A 180 14.60 1.49 9.81
N LYS A 181 15.60 0.94 10.50
CA LYS A 181 15.54 0.72 11.97
C LYS A 181 15.39 2.06 12.70
N ASP A 182 16.11 3.09 12.25
CA ASP A 182 16.01 4.45 12.81
C ASP A 182 14.65 5.08 12.52
N PHE A 183 14.11 4.89 11.32
CA PHE A 183 12.75 5.31 10.98
C PHE A 183 11.73 4.67 11.90
N ASN A 184 11.77 3.34 12.06
CA ASN A 184 10.87 2.60 12.97
C ASN A 184 10.96 3.09 14.43
N ARG A 185 12.18 3.39 14.90
CA ARG A 185 12.41 3.94 16.25
C ARG A 185 11.77 5.33 16.41
N LYS A 186 11.84 6.18 15.39
CA LYS A 186 11.22 7.51 15.38
C LYS A 186 9.69 7.40 15.27
N LEU A 187 9.18 6.52 14.42
CA LEU A 187 7.75 6.25 14.25
C LEU A 187 7.10 5.83 15.58
N ASN A 188 7.76 4.93 16.32
CA ASN A 188 7.35 4.51 17.66
C ASN A 188 5.82 4.29 17.79
N VAL A 189 5.28 3.33 17.06
CA VAL A 189 3.82 3.07 17.03
C VAL A 189 3.21 2.89 18.42
N ARG A 190 4.01 2.44 19.41
CA ARG A 190 3.55 2.29 20.81
C ARG A 190 3.10 3.62 21.43
N SER A 191 3.71 4.73 21.05
CA SER A 191 3.34 6.06 21.56
C SER A 191 2.00 6.57 21.05
N TYR A 192 1.46 5.97 19.97
CA TYR A 192 0.13 6.33 19.47
C TYR A 192 -1.00 5.96 20.44
N LYS A 193 -0.73 5.18 21.49
CA LYS A 193 -1.70 4.95 22.56
C LYS A 193 -2.19 6.25 23.23
N ASP A 194 -1.37 7.27 23.21
CA ASP A 194 -1.71 8.59 23.76
C ASP A 194 -2.45 9.49 22.74
N SER A 195 -2.73 8.97 21.56
CA SER A 195 -3.35 9.72 20.47
C SER A 195 -4.76 9.22 20.15
N THR A 196 -5.46 10.01 19.33
CA THR A 196 -6.85 9.78 18.96
C THR A 196 -7.03 9.96 17.45
N TRP A 197 -7.73 9.03 16.82
CA TRP A 197 -8.23 9.24 15.47
C TRP A 197 -9.54 10.01 15.52
N SER A 198 -9.49 11.28 15.13
CA SER A 198 -10.62 12.21 15.13
C SER A 198 -11.16 12.47 13.73
N ARG A 199 -12.36 12.99 13.64
CA ARG A 199 -12.93 13.46 12.36
C ARG A 199 -12.08 14.57 11.76
N LEU A 200 -11.83 14.48 10.45
CA LEU A 200 -11.03 15.46 9.70
C LEU A 200 -11.81 16.74 9.36
N LYS A 201 -13.12 16.63 9.22
CA LYS A 201 -14.04 17.70 8.81
C LYS A 201 -15.08 17.99 9.92
N ASP A 202 -15.80 19.07 9.77
CA ASP A 202 -16.91 19.41 10.68
C ASP A 202 -18.00 18.33 10.66
N PRO A 203 -18.70 18.12 11.78
CA PRO A 203 -19.74 17.08 11.90
C PRO A 203 -20.81 17.14 10.81
N ASP A 204 -21.20 18.33 10.37
CA ASP A 204 -22.22 18.54 9.34
C ASP A 204 -21.84 17.92 7.99
N ILE A 205 -20.55 17.90 7.69
CA ILE A 205 -20.03 17.26 6.46
C ILE A 205 -20.27 15.75 6.53
N TYR A 206 -20.01 15.13 7.68
CA TYR A 206 -20.26 13.69 7.85
C TYR A 206 -21.76 13.37 7.76
N THR A 207 -22.61 14.16 8.37
CA THR A 207 -24.08 14.01 8.28
C THR A 207 -24.59 14.10 6.84
N LYS A 208 -23.97 14.93 6.02
CA LYS A 208 -24.34 15.09 4.61
C LYS A 208 -23.91 13.92 3.72
N TYR A 209 -22.73 13.33 3.97
CA TYR A 209 -22.08 12.37 3.05
C TYR A 209 -22.05 10.95 3.59
N ALA A 210 -22.29 10.72 4.87
CA ALA A 210 -22.23 9.41 5.50
C ALA A 210 -23.55 9.08 6.22
N ARG A 211 -23.74 7.81 6.53
CA ARG A 211 -24.78 7.36 7.46
C ARG A 211 -24.48 7.83 8.89
N PRO A 212 -25.45 7.74 9.81
CA PRO A 212 -25.17 8.00 11.23
C PRO A 212 -24.01 7.14 11.74
N ASP A 213 -23.16 7.73 12.57
CA ASP A 213 -22.14 7.04 13.33
C ASP A 213 -22.81 6.02 14.28
N ASP A 214 -22.13 5.00 14.77
CA ASP A 214 -22.73 3.90 15.56
C ASP A 214 -23.71 3.04 14.74
N PHE A 215 -23.24 2.52 13.62
CA PHE A 215 -24.06 1.67 12.77
C PHE A 215 -23.88 0.19 13.12
N ALA A 216 -25.01 -0.55 13.18
CA ALA A 216 -24.99 -1.99 13.46
C ALA A 216 -24.20 -2.76 12.36
N GLY A 217 -23.22 -3.56 12.75
CA GLY A 217 -22.34 -4.29 11.85
C GLY A 217 -20.94 -3.68 11.73
N GLU A 218 -20.72 -2.47 12.23
CA GLU A 218 -19.37 -1.92 12.37
C GLU A 218 -18.63 -2.59 13.52
N LYS A 219 -17.31 -2.74 13.36
CA LYS A 219 -16.47 -3.41 14.34
C LYS A 219 -16.12 -2.49 15.50
N ILE A 220 -16.36 -2.94 16.72
CA ILE A 220 -15.88 -2.28 17.92
C ILE A 220 -14.42 -2.67 18.12
N VAL A 221 -13.49 -1.73 17.90
CA VAL A 221 -12.05 -1.94 18.03
C VAL A 221 -11.50 -1.53 19.40
N SER A 222 -12.30 -0.81 20.22
CA SER A 222 -11.98 -0.46 21.60
C SER A 222 -12.24 -1.64 22.55
N ASN A 223 -11.36 -1.84 23.52
CA ASN A 223 -11.54 -2.82 24.62
C ASN A 223 -12.35 -2.28 25.80
N LYS A 224 -12.81 -1.05 25.74
CA LYS A 224 -13.61 -0.43 26.80
C LYS A 224 -15.01 -1.05 26.85
N LYS A 225 -15.46 -1.40 28.03
CA LYS A 225 -16.82 -1.93 28.21
C LYS A 225 -17.87 -0.91 27.75
N GLY A 226 -18.77 -1.35 26.86
CA GLY A 226 -19.81 -0.49 26.29
C GLY A 226 -19.31 0.48 25.23
N ALA A 227 -18.10 0.27 24.68
CA ALA A 227 -17.60 1.05 23.56
C ALA A 227 -18.51 0.89 22.33
N LYS A 228 -18.51 1.91 21.49
CA LYS A 228 -19.23 1.99 20.24
C LYS A 228 -18.26 2.20 19.08
N PRO A 229 -18.61 1.84 17.85
CA PRO A 229 -17.75 2.04 16.67
C PRO A 229 -17.84 3.47 16.15
N ILE A 230 -17.59 4.46 16.99
CA ILE A 230 -17.74 5.88 16.68
C ILE A 230 -16.42 6.64 16.74
N LEU A 231 -16.34 7.76 16.04
CA LEU A 231 -15.24 8.72 16.15
C LEU A 231 -15.59 9.85 17.14
N PRO A 232 -14.62 10.30 17.98
CA PRO A 232 -13.19 9.95 17.95
C PRO A 232 -12.86 8.59 18.56
N LEU A 233 -11.89 7.88 17.95
CA LEU A 233 -11.36 6.62 18.46
C LEU A 233 -10.04 6.88 19.21
N ALA A 234 -10.03 6.66 20.51
CA ALA A 234 -8.81 6.75 21.32
C ALA A 234 -8.01 5.43 21.19
N PHE A 235 -6.80 5.49 20.63
CA PHE A 235 -5.95 4.29 20.49
C PHE A 235 -5.53 3.69 21.84
N GLY A 236 -5.56 4.49 22.91
CA GLY A 236 -5.37 4.01 24.29
C GLY A 236 -6.37 2.96 24.75
N GLU A 237 -7.56 2.94 24.16
CA GLU A 237 -8.60 1.95 24.47
C GLU A 237 -8.40 0.60 23.76
N MET A 238 -7.50 0.52 22.79
CA MET A 238 -7.12 -0.75 22.12
C MET A 238 -6.10 -1.52 22.96
N SER A 239 -5.98 -2.84 22.75
CA SER A 239 -4.82 -3.56 23.25
C SER A 239 -3.54 -3.11 22.55
N GLN A 240 -2.38 -3.25 23.22
CA GLN A 240 -1.09 -2.92 22.59
C GLN A 240 -0.85 -3.76 21.34
N SER A 241 -1.19 -5.06 21.38
CA SER A 241 -1.05 -5.96 20.23
C SER A 241 -1.96 -5.55 19.07
N SER A 242 -3.22 -5.20 19.35
CA SER A 242 -4.14 -4.72 18.31
C SER A 242 -3.68 -3.41 17.66
N LEU A 243 -3.16 -2.48 18.44
CA LEU A 243 -2.61 -1.24 17.90
C LEU A 243 -1.38 -1.52 17.02
N LEU A 244 -0.43 -2.32 17.49
CA LEU A 244 0.78 -2.63 16.72
C LEU A 244 0.45 -3.38 15.43
N SER A 245 -0.36 -4.43 15.50
CA SER A 245 -0.67 -5.24 14.32
C SER A 245 -1.61 -4.56 13.32
N GLY A 246 -2.48 -3.65 13.77
CA GLY A 246 -3.50 -2.98 12.96
C GLY A 246 -3.17 -1.53 12.58
N PHE A 247 -2.03 -0.97 12.97
CA PHE A 247 -1.71 0.43 12.75
C PHE A 247 -1.79 0.85 11.27
N TYR A 248 -1.36 -0.01 10.36
CA TYR A 248 -1.42 0.23 8.91
C TYR A 248 -2.85 0.30 8.33
N GLU A 249 -3.86 -0.09 9.11
CA GLU A 249 -5.28 -0.03 8.74
C GLU A 249 -5.92 1.32 9.06
N TYR A 250 -5.18 2.24 9.68
CA TYR A 250 -5.65 3.57 10.05
C TYR A 250 -4.95 4.66 9.22
N PRO A 251 -5.55 5.86 9.10
CA PRO A 251 -4.94 6.97 8.35
C PRO A 251 -3.52 7.34 8.81
N GLN A 252 -3.20 7.13 10.10
CA GLN A 252 -1.86 7.33 10.65
C GLN A 252 -0.83 6.36 10.05
N GLY A 253 -1.25 5.14 9.72
CA GLY A 253 -0.43 4.14 9.04
C GLY A 253 -0.06 4.60 7.63
N ASP A 254 -1.05 5.00 6.82
CA ASP A 254 -0.79 5.55 5.48
C ASP A 254 0.07 6.82 5.53
N ARG A 255 -0.11 7.69 6.54
CA ARG A 255 0.73 8.86 6.75
C ARG A 255 2.19 8.45 6.97
N SER A 256 2.44 7.50 7.87
CA SER A 256 3.79 6.99 8.14
C SER A 256 4.42 6.33 6.92
N LEU A 257 3.61 5.65 6.10
CA LEU A 257 4.06 5.03 4.86
C LEU A 257 4.48 6.06 3.80
N ILE A 258 3.75 7.17 3.70
CA ILE A 258 4.12 8.30 2.82
C ILE A 258 5.43 8.93 3.29
N ASP A 259 5.60 9.14 4.61
CA ASP A 259 6.84 9.68 5.18
C ASP A 259 8.03 8.74 4.89
N LEU A 260 7.84 7.41 4.98
CA LEU A 260 8.85 6.41 4.59
C LEU A 260 9.17 6.48 3.09
N ALA A 261 8.16 6.62 2.24
CA ALA A 261 8.34 6.73 0.80
C ALA A 261 9.16 7.97 0.41
N ILE A 262 8.89 9.12 1.04
CA ILE A 262 9.67 10.35 0.84
C ILE A 262 11.12 10.16 1.28
N GLU A 263 11.35 9.61 2.49
CA GLU A 263 12.72 9.32 2.95
C GLU A 263 13.45 8.35 2.01
N THR A 264 12.72 7.39 1.41
CA THR A 264 13.30 6.45 0.46
C THR A 264 13.72 7.13 -0.84
N ILE A 265 12.89 8.02 -1.41
CA ILE A 265 13.23 8.81 -2.60
C ILE A 265 14.55 9.57 -2.37
N ASP A 266 14.67 10.26 -1.23
CA ASP A 266 15.86 11.03 -0.88
C ASP A 266 17.11 10.15 -0.72
N ARG A 267 16.97 9.00 -0.05
CA ARG A 267 18.11 8.10 0.21
C ARG A 267 18.62 7.39 -1.01
N PHE A 268 17.73 6.97 -1.89
CA PHE A 268 18.09 6.33 -3.16
C PHE A 268 18.37 7.36 -4.26
N LYS A 269 18.19 8.66 -4.01
CA LYS A 269 18.31 9.72 -5.02
C LYS A 269 17.52 9.39 -6.27
N MET A 270 16.27 8.96 -6.07
CA MET A 270 15.43 8.50 -7.15
C MET A 270 15.09 9.66 -8.11
N GLY A 271 15.24 9.42 -9.40
CA GLY A 271 14.99 10.40 -10.45
C GLY A 271 16.11 11.43 -10.65
N GLU A 272 17.25 11.31 -9.97
CA GLU A 272 18.36 12.27 -10.12
C GLU A 272 19.28 11.97 -11.31
N ASP A 273 19.38 10.70 -11.73
CA ASP A 273 20.24 10.31 -12.86
C ASP A 273 19.47 10.26 -14.20
N SER A 274 20.05 9.60 -15.21
CA SER A 274 19.48 9.48 -16.56
C SER A 274 18.58 8.29 -16.76
N SER A 275 18.58 7.33 -15.84
CA SER A 275 17.76 6.14 -15.88
C SER A 275 16.40 6.42 -15.23
N PRO A 276 15.29 5.91 -15.77
CA PRO A 276 13.99 6.04 -15.12
C PRO A 276 13.91 5.14 -13.90
N ASP A 277 13.53 5.68 -12.75
CA ASP A 277 13.29 4.93 -11.53
C ASP A 277 11.81 4.71 -11.28
N ILE A 278 11.44 3.72 -10.46
CA ILE A 278 10.06 3.49 -10.05
C ILE A 278 9.93 3.27 -8.55
N LEU A 279 9.01 4.01 -7.94
CA LEU A 279 8.56 3.81 -6.57
C LEU A 279 7.12 3.30 -6.57
N PHE A 280 6.89 2.13 -6.02
CA PHE A 280 5.56 1.59 -5.74
C PHE A 280 5.16 1.93 -4.31
N LEU A 281 3.99 2.52 -4.13
CA LEU A 281 3.43 2.94 -2.84
C LEU A 281 2.04 2.31 -2.65
N GLY A 282 1.93 1.34 -1.73
CA GLY A 282 0.68 0.64 -1.44
C GLY A 282 0.00 1.14 -0.18
N LEU A 283 -0.97 2.06 -0.31
CA LEU A 283 -1.77 2.61 0.77
C LEU A 283 -2.85 1.60 1.20
N SER A 284 -3.02 1.38 2.50
CA SER A 284 -3.87 0.32 3.05
C SER A 284 -5.00 0.80 3.95
N ALA A 285 -4.98 2.06 4.39
CA ALA A 285 -5.96 2.55 5.37
C ALA A 285 -7.40 2.56 4.83
N THR A 286 -7.61 2.84 3.55
CA THR A 286 -8.98 2.83 2.97
C THR A 286 -9.59 1.43 3.07
N ASP A 287 -8.82 0.38 2.77
CA ASP A 287 -9.25 -1.02 2.91
C ASP A 287 -9.47 -1.40 4.38
N GLY A 288 -8.53 -1.05 5.27
CA GLY A 288 -8.64 -1.30 6.70
C GLY A 288 -9.88 -0.65 7.32
N VAL A 289 -10.11 0.61 7.02
CA VAL A 289 -11.32 1.34 7.45
C VAL A 289 -12.58 0.70 6.90
N GLY A 290 -12.59 0.31 5.62
CA GLY A 290 -13.69 -0.41 5.00
C GLY A 290 -14.00 -1.75 5.66
N HIS A 291 -12.98 -2.50 6.07
CA HIS A 291 -13.14 -3.76 6.81
C HIS A 291 -13.69 -3.59 8.23
N HIS A 292 -13.42 -2.47 8.89
CA HIS A 292 -13.88 -2.21 10.26
C HIS A 292 -15.23 -1.52 10.30
N PHE A 293 -15.45 -0.55 9.44
CA PHE A 293 -16.60 0.36 9.53
C PHE A 293 -17.48 0.34 8.28
N GLY A 294 -17.18 -0.53 7.35
CA GLY A 294 -17.94 -0.71 6.11
C GLY A 294 -17.77 0.43 5.11
N PRO A 295 -18.34 0.26 3.89
CA PRO A 295 -18.29 1.26 2.82
C PRO A 295 -19.25 2.42 3.05
#